data_87b91aad6f82105fed1d76c8755fa282
#
_entry.id   87b91aad6f82105fed1d76c8755fa282
#
_cell.length_a   1.000
_cell.length_b   1.000
_cell.length_c   1.000
_cell.angle_alpha   90.00
_cell.angle_beta   90.00
_cell.angle_gamma   90.00
#
_symmetry.space_group_name_H-M   'P 1'
#
loop_
_entity.id
_entity.type
_entity.pdbx_description
1 polymer ?
#
loop_
_entity_poly.entity_id
_entity_poly.type
_entity_poly.pdbx_seq_one_letter_code
_entity_poly.pdbx_strand_id
1 'polypeptide(L)'
;MKQILIISDSHRDDDKLINVLNRYSNYTIIHAGDSCLEVNDPLLKDVYCVIGNHDFEPFPEYIILKPYMICHGHTFRVYHTFDRMIEIAKENECHTIIHGHTHIPYDQTHDGIRIINPGSLMINRGSYGFGTYVILNPENQELHFYHHETHEIVDDIVIEDGLKTFNEFKNLIKQFNL
;
A
#
# COMPACT_ATOMS: atom_id res chain seq x y z
N MET A 1 4.72 17.19 -11.70
CA MET A 1 4.16 16.90 -10.33
C MET A 1 5.24 16.25 -9.46
N LYS A 2 5.11 16.30 -8.11
CA LYS A 2 6.04 15.55 -7.24
C LYS A 2 5.80 14.04 -7.42
N GLN A 3 6.88 13.24 -7.37
CA GLN A 3 6.76 11.79 -7.30
C GLN A 3 6.08 11.38 -5.99
N ILE A 4 5.52 10.19 -5.96
CA ILE A 4 4.76 9.68 -4.83
C ILE A 4 5.50 8.48 -4.24
N LEU A 5 5.85 8.59 -2.96
CA LEU A 5 6.28 7.46 -2.15
C LEU A 5 5.04 6.80 -1.54
N ILE A 6 4.88 5.50 -1.75
CA ILE A 6 3.80 4.71 -1.19
C ILE A 6 4.40 3.65 -0.28
N ILE A 7 4.02 3.69 1.00
CA ILE A 7 4.40 2.74 2.05
C ILE A 7 3.15 2.22 2.75
N SER A 8 3.24 1.08 3.39
CA SER A 8 2.18 0.47 4.21
C SER A 8 2.76 -0.50 5.22
N ASP A 9 1.98 -0.79 6.24
CA ASP A 9 2.25 -1.90 7.15
C ASP A 9 3.67 -1.84 7.75
N SER A 10 4.03 -0.65 8.29
CA SER A 10 5.32 -0.43 8.95
C SER A 10 5.37 -0.99 10.38
N HIS A 11 4.19 -1.20 11.02
CA HIS A 11 4.03 -1.86 12.33
C HIS A 11 5.04 -1.39 13.39
N ARG A 12 5.26 -0.07 13.44
CA ARG A 12 6.19 0.57 14.37
C ARG A 12 7.66 0.12 14.23
N ASP A 13 8.07 -0.28 13.04
CA ASP A 13 9.49 -0.40 12.70
C ASP A 13 10.01 0.99 12.30
N ASP A 14 10.24 1.81 13.35
CA ASP A 14 10.58 3.22 13.19
C ASP A 14 11.89 3.40 12.43
N ASP A 15 12.85 2.50 12.60
CA ASP A 15 14.15 2.59 11.92
C ASP A 15 13.99 2.44 10.40
N LYS A 16 13.21 1.47 9.94
CA LYS A 16 12.92 1.30 8.51
C LYS A 16 12.14 2.46 7.96
N LEU A 17 11.11 2.91 8.70
CA LEU A 17 10.29 4.04 8.30
C LEU A 17 11.13 5.31 8.15
N ILE A 18 11.96 5.65 9.14
CA ILE A 18 12.87 6.80 9.11
C ILE A 18 13.83 6.72 7.93
N ASN A 19 14.42 5.54 7.69
CA ASN A 19 15.35 5.34 6.59
C ASN A 19 14.72 5.69 5.23
N VAL A 20 13.48 5.21 4.99
CA VAL A 20 12.76 5.48 3.74
C VAL A 20 12.29 6.94 3.67
N LEU A 21 11.69 7.50 4.74
CA LEU A 21 11.19 8.88 4.76
C LEU A 21 12.31 9.91 4.51
N ASN A 22 13.48 9.73 5.13
CA ASN A 22 14.62 10.63 4.96
C ASN A 22 15.12 10.67 3.51
N ARG A 23 15.03 9.55 2.80
CA ARG A 23 15.47 9.44 1.41
C ARG A 23 14.57 10.19 0.43
N TYR A 24 13.27 10.29 0.74
CA TYR A 24 12.25 10.82 -0.16
C TYR A 24 11.47 12.02 0.39
N SER A 25 12.13 12.86 1.20
CA SER A 25 11.52 14.00 1.90
C SER A 25 10.84 15.03 0.97
N ASN A 26 11.19 15.07 -0.32
CA ASN A 26 10.59 15.97 -1.32
C ASN A 26 9.40 15.35 -2.08
N TYR A 27 9.01 14.11 -1.77
CA TYR A 27 7.93 13.39 -2.43
C TYR A 27 6.58 13.69 -1.76
N THR A 28 5.49 13.39 -2.45
CA THR A 28 4.20 13.20 -1.78
C THR A 28 4.25 11.83 -1.11
N ILE A 29 3.98 11.76 0.18
CA ILE A 29 4.13 10.54 0.97
C ILE A 29 2.75 10.01 1.36
N ILE A 30 2.50 8.74 1.05
CA ILE A 30 1.28 8.01 1.37
C ILE A 30 1.65 6.82 2.26
N HIS A 31 0.98 6.69 3.40
CA HIS A 31 1.03 5.51 4.26
C HIS A 31 -0.35 4.83 4.28
N ALA A 32 -0.45 3.65 3.70
CA ALA A 32 -1.72 2.95 3.51
C ALA A 32 -2.18 2.13 4.75
N GLY A 33 -1.87 2.62 5.96
CA GLY A 33 -2.34 2.07 7.24
C GLY A 33 -1.39 1.08 7.90
N ASP A 34 -1.74 0.68 9.13
CA ASP A 34 -0.91 -0.12 10.04
C ASP A 34 0.46 0.51 10.28
N SER A 35 0.45 1.80 10.59
CA SER A 35 1.64 2.53 11.07
C SER A 35 1.95 2.18 12.53
N CYS A 36 0.91 1.95 13.33
CA CYS A 36 0.94 1.80 14.78
C CYS A 36 1.53 3.03 15.50
N LEU A 37 1.53 4.19 14.85
CA LEU A 37 2.00 5.47 15.39
C LEU A 37 0.81 6.31 15.89
N GLU A 38 1.11 7.30 16.71
CA GLU A 38 0.11 8.30 17.09
C GLU A 38 -0.15 9.28 15.93
N VAL A 39 -1.36 9.83 15.87
CA VAL A 39 -1.77 10.75 14.77
C VAL A 39 -0.88 11.99 14.68
N ASN A 40 -0.30 12.42 15.81
CA ASN A 40 0.61 13.56 15.90
C ASN A 40 2.09 13.16 15.91
N ASP A 41 2.41 11.91 15.59
CA ASP A 41 3.80 11.47 15.55
C ASP A 41 4.59 12.28 14.50
N PRO A 42 5.78 12.78 14.83
CA PRO A 42 6.60 13.55 13.91
C PRO A 42 6.93 12.82 12.58
N LEU A 43 6.96 11.49 12.59
CA LEU A 43 7.19 10.68 11.38
C LEU A 43 6.02 10.72 10.39
N LEU A 44 4.82 11.04 10.87
CA LEU A 44 3.62 11.19 10.04
C LEU A 44 3.37 12.64 9.61
N LYS A 45 4.27 13.57 9.95
CA LYS A 45 4.15 14.94 9.48
C LYS A 45 4.19 14.99 7.94
N ASP A 46 3.21 15.65 7.35
CA ASP A 46 3.05 15.79 5.90
C ASP A 46 2.86 14.45 5.15
N VAL A 47 2.44 13.39 5.86
CA VAL A 47 2.11 12.06 5.32
C VAL A 47 0.59 11.90 5.25
N TYR A 48 0.07 11.47 4.10
CA TYR A 48 -1.32 11.02 3.97
C TYR A 48 -1.43 9.61 4.57
N CYS A 49 -1.99 9.50 5.78
CA CYS A 49 -2.10 8.22 6.50
C CYS A 49 -3.57 7.86 6.71
N VAL A 50 -3.92 6.59 6.50
CA VAL A 50 -5.24 6.00 6.76
C VAL A 50 -5.15 4.99 7.91
N ILE A 51 -6.30 4.68 8.50
CA ILE A 51 -6.38 3.68 9.58
C ILE A 51 -6.16 2.27 9.04
N GLY A 52 -5.30 1.49 9.69
CA GLY A 52 -5.21 0.05 9.52
C GLY A 52 -5.86 -0.72 10.68
N ASN A 53 -5.82 -2.04 10.64
CA ASN A 53 -6.44 -2.87 11.68
C ASN A 53 -5.59 -2.99 12.96
N HIS A 54 -4.34 -2.58 12.92
CA HIS A 54 -3.43 -2.50 14.08
C HIS A 54 -3.24 -1.06 14.58
N ASP A 55 -3.85 -0.06 13.94
CA ASP A 55 -3.84 1.31 14.41
C ASP A 55 -4.94 1.53 15.44
N PHE A 56 -4.64 2.28 16.51
CA PHE A 56 -5.59 2.62 17.58
C PHE A 56 -6.00 4.09 17.55
N GLU A 57 -5.36 4.89 16.71
CA GLU A 57 -5.56 6.32 16.55
C GLU A 57 -6.65 6.63 15.51
N PRO A 58 -7.31 7.81 15.59
CA PRO A 58 -8.44 8.15 14.73
C PRO A 58 -8.01 8.63 13.33
N PHE A 59 -7.24 7.82 12.62
CA PHE A 59 -6.99 8.07 11.21
C PHE A 59 -8.26 7.86 10.37
N PRO A 60 -8.40 8.53 9.22
CA PRO A 60 -9.52 8.30 8.31
C PRO A 60 -9.51 6.87 7.74
N GLU A 61 -10.70 6.30 7.50
CA GLU A 61 -10.84 4.98 6.87
C GLU A 61 -10.29 4.98 5.44
N TYR A 62 -10.54 6.08 4.71
CA TYR A 62 -9.94 6.32 3.40
C TYR A 62 -9.74 7.81 3.14
N ILE A 63 -8.85 8.12 2.21
CA ILE A 63 -8.57 9.48 1.73
C ILE A 63 -8.78 9.54 0.22
N ILE A 64 -9.45 10.61 -0.25
CA ILE A 64 -9.53 10.93 -1.67
C ILE A 64 -8.50 12.03 -1.97
N LEU A 65 -7.46 11.64 -2.69
CA LEU A 65 -6.40 12.52 -3.20
C LEU A 65 -6.36 12.37 -4.74
N LYS A 66 -7.33 13.00 -5.43
CA LYS A 66 -7.51 12.78 -6.89
C LYS A 66 -6.20 12.81 -7.66
N PRO A 67 -5.93 11.83 -8.52
CA PRO A 67 -6.83 10.76 -8.98
C PRO A 67 -6.76 9.46 -8.13
N TYR A 68 -6.28 9.53 -6.90
CA TYR A 68 -6.02 8.39 -6.01
C TYR A 68 -7.08 8.30 -4.92
N MET A 69 -7.53 7.06 -4.63
CA MET A 69 -8.20 6.67 -3.40
C MET A 69 -7.21 5.87 -2.56
N ILE A 70 -7.03 6.23 -1.30
CA ILE A 70 -6.12 5.58 -0.36
C ILE A 70 -6.94 4.93 0.75
N CYS A 71 -6.73 3.66 1.04
CA CYS A 71 -7.35 2.95 2.17
C CYS A 71 -6.42 1.83 2.66
N HIS A 72 -6.69 1.25 3.82
CA HIS A 72 -5.90 0.09 4.24
C HIS A 72 -6.38 -1.21 3.61
N GLY A 73 -7.68 -1.40 3.50
CA GLY A 73 -8.26 -2.55 2.81
C GLY A 73 -8.92 -3.59 3.73
N HIS A 74 -8.64 -3.59 5.04
CA HIS A 74 -9.21 -4.55 6.00
C HIS A 74 -10.74 -4.45 6.08
N THR A 75 -11.31 -3.24 6.17
CA THR A 75 -12.76 -3.00 6.19
C THR A 75 -13.42 -3.31 4.85
N PHE A 76 -12.66 -3.26 3.76
CA PHE A 76 -13.11 -3.55 2.40
C PHE A 76 -13.00 -5.03 2.02
N ARG A 77 -12.48 -5.88 2.91
CA ARG A 77 -12.34 -7.32 2.69
C ARG A 77 -11.56 -7.66 1.41
N VAL A 78 -10.40 -7.00 1.22
CA VAL A 78 -9.60 -7.06 -0.02
C VAL A 78 -9.17 -8.46 -0.45
N TYR A 79 -9.13 -9.43 0.46
CA TYR A 79 -8.89 -10.82 0.11
C TYR A 79 -10.07 -11.50 -0.61
N HIS A 80 -11.27 -10.92 -0.56
CA HIS A 80 -12.46 -11.48 -1.22
C HIS A 80 -12.74 -10.77 -2.55
N THR A 81 -12.83 -9.44 -2.52
CA THR A 81 -13.20 -8.63 -3.69
C THR A 81 -12.64 -7.21 -3.55
N PHE A 82 -12.56 -6.51 -4.67
CA PHE A 82 -12.26 -5.08 -4.73
C PHE A 82 -13.50 -4.22 -5.01
N ASP A 83 -14.68 -4.83 -5.16
CA ASP A 83 -15.89 -4.18 -5.70
C ASP A 83 -16.24 -2.89 -4.96
N ARG A 84 -16.27 -2.94 -3.62
CA ARG A 84 -16.63 -1.76 -2.82
C ARG A 84 -15.61 -0.63 -2.92
N MET A 85 -14.33 -0.93 -3.00
CA MET A 85 -13.29 0.07 -3.22
C MET A 85 -13.41 0.68 -4.62
N ILE A 86 -13.65 -0.14 -5.64
CA ILE A 86 -13.83 0.29 -7.02
C ILE A 86 -15.05 1.20 -7.15
N GLU A 87 -16.16 0.87 -6.49
CA GLU A 87 -17.36 1.69 -6.45
C GLU A 87 -17.07 3.08 -5.89
N ILE A 88 -16.46 3.17 -4.70
CA ILE A 88 -16.09 4.44 -4.07
C ILE A 88 -15.10 5.23 -4.94
N ALA A 89 -14.12 4.56 -5.53
CA ALA A 89 -13.15 5.21 -6.41
C ALA A 89 -13.84 5.84 -7.62
N LYS A 90 -14.76 5.12 -8.27
CA LYS A 90 -15.57 5.63 -9.42
C LYS A 90 -16.46 6.80 -9.02
N GLU A 91 -17.16 6.71 -7.89
CA GLU A 91 -18.00 7.79 -7.35
C GLU A 91 -17.21 9.09 -7.10
N ASN A 92 -15.92 8.97 -6.77
CA ASN A 92 -15.04 10.10 -6.50
C ASN A 92 -14.10 10.47 -7.66
N GLU A 93 -14.33 9.90 -8.86
CA GLU A 93 -13.51 10.16 -10.06
C GLU A 93 -12.02 9.79 -9.87
N CYS A 94 -11.75 8.78 -9.03
CA CYS A 94 -10.44 8.21 -8.86
C CYS A 94 -10.19 7.10 -9.88
N HIS A 95 -8.96 7.02 -10.40
CA HIS A 95 -8.55 6.01 -11.37
C HIS A 95 -7.56 5.00 -10.79
N THR A 96 -7.09 5.26 -9.58
CA THR A 96 -6.13 4.41 -8.88
C THR A 96 -6.53 4.27 -7.41
N ILE A 97 -6.50 3.04 -6.92
CA ILE A 97 -6.66 2.69 -5.51
C ILE A 97 -5.29 2.26 -4.97
N ILE A 98 -4.92 2.81 -3.82
CA ILE A 98 -3.72 2.45 -3.07
C ILE A 98 -4.18 1.81 -1.77
N HIS A 99 -3.74 0.57 -1.50
CA HIS A 99 -4.11 -0.13 -0.26
C HIS A 99 -2.93 -0.91 0.34
N GLY A 100 -3.08 -1.37 1.58
CA GLY A 100 -2.13 -2.17 2.33
C GLY A 100 -2.72 -3.53 2.75
N HIS A 101 -2.57 -3.87 4.02
CA HIS A 101 -3.19 -4.99 4.73
C HIS A 101 -2.74 -6.38 4.30
N THR A 102 -2.62 -6.63 3.02
CA THR A 102 -2.29 -8.00 2.55
C THR A 102 -0.81 -8.33 2.74
N HIS A 103 0.05 -7.33 2.88
CA HIS A 103 1.52 -7.45 2.84
C HIS A 103 2.03 -8.12 1.55
N ILE A 104 1.27 -7.99 0.46
CA ILE A 104 1.60 -8.60 -0.83
C ILE A 104 1.73 -7.49 -1.85
N PRO A 105 2.91 -7.29 -2.46
CA PRO A 105 3.09 -6.38 -3.59
C PRO A 105 2.11 -6.68 -4.71
N TYR A 106 1.41 -5.65 -5.18
CA TYR A 106 0.35 -5.82 -6.16
C TYR A 106 0.19 -4.57 -7.03
N ASP A 107 0.10 -4.76 -8.34
CA ASP A 107 -0.18 -3.71 -9.31
C ASP A 107 -0.96 -4.31 -10.49
N GLN A 108 -2.27 -4.18 -10.47
CA GLN A 108 -3.16 -4.70 -11.50
C GLN A 108 -4.34 -3.76 -11.74
N THR A 109 -4.95 -3.87 -12.91
CA THR A 109 -6.16 -3.10 -13.26
C THR A 109 -7.40 -3.99 -13.19
N HIS A 110 -8.43 -3.53 -12.47
CA HIS A 110 -9.73 -4.16 -12.36
C HIS A 110 -10.81 -3.14 -12.70
N ASP A 111 -11.70 -3.47 -13.63
CA ASP A 111 -12.81 -2.62 -14.08
C ASP A 111 -12.41 -1.18 -14.42
N GLY A 112 -11.22 -1.01 -15.01
CA GLY A 112 -10.66 0.28 -15.39
C GLY A 112 -10.01 1.08 -14.25
N ILE A 113 -9.94 0.53 -13.04
CA ILE A 113 -9.26 1.11 -11.87
C ILE A 113 -7.97 0.34 -11.61
N ARG A 114 -6.84 1.05 -11.54
CA ARG A 114 -5.54 0.48 -11.13
C ARG A 114 -5.55 0.27 -9.63
N ILE A 115 -5.14 -0.90 -9.16
CA ILE A 115 -5.06 -1.26 -7.75
C ILE A 115 -3.60 -1.53 -7.41
N ILE A 116 -3.07 -0.76 -6.47
CA ILE A 116 -1.67 -0.80 -6.04
C ILE A 116 -1.62 -1.18 -4.56
N ASN A 117 -0.77 -2.15 -4.22
CA ASN A 117 -0.36 -2.42 -2.85
C ASN A 117 1.18 -2.42 -2.81
N PRO A 118 1.82 -1.57 -2.01
CA PRO A 118 3.27 -1.49 -1.95
C PRO A 118 3.93 -2.72 -1.28
N GLY A 119 3.12 -3.64 -0.73
CA GLY A 119 3.57 -4.63 0.21
C GLY A 119 3.67 -4.06 1.63
N SER A 120 4.37 -4.76 2.51
CA SER A 120 4.70 -4.29 3.86
C SER A 120 6.11 -3.72 3.91
N LEU A 121 6.29 -2.62 4.60
CA LEU A 121 7.62 -2.07 4.84
C LEU A 121 8.46 -3.00 5.76
N MET A 122 7.81 -3.78 6.62
CA MET A 122 8.50 -4.75 7.47
C MET A 122 8.96 -5.97 6.70
N ILE A 123 7.98 -6.76 6.24
CA ILE A 123 8.20 -8.00 5.51
C ILE A 123 6.97 -8.34 4.68
N ASN A 124 7.18 -8.70 3.43
CA ASN A 124 6.11 -9.14 2.55
C ASN A 124 5.74 -10.62 2.79
N ARG A 125 4.51 -10.95 2.45
CA ARG A 125 4.12 -12.35 2.23
C ARG A 125 4.61 -12.77 0.86
N GLY A 126 5.23 -13.95 0.79
CA GLY A 126 5.87 -14.47 -0.42
C GLY A 126 7.14 -15.22 -0.05
N SER A 127 7.91 -15.62 -1.05
CA SER A 127 9.08 -16.49 -0.87
C SER A 127 10.41 -15.74 -0.68
N TYR A 128 10.45 -14.43 -0.87
CA TYR A 128 11.67 -13.65 -0.96
C TYR A 128 12.14 -13.01 0.37
N GLY A 129 11.29 -12.92 1.39
CA GLY A 129 11.70 -12.65 2.78
C GLY A 129 12.12 -11.21 3.12
N PHE A 130 11.72 -10.20 2.34
CA PHE A 130 11.99 -8.79 2.60
C PHE A 130 10.72 -7.93 2.45
N GLY A 131 10.76 -6.71 2.97
CA GLY A 131 9.72 -5.71 2.80
C GLY A 131 9.96 -4.81 1.60
N THR A 132 8.90 -4.13 1.15
CA THR A 132 8.95 -3.22 0.00
C THR A 132 8.24 -1.91 0.24
N TYR A 133 8.54 -0.94 -0.60
CA TYR A 133 7.78 0.28 -0.82
C TYR A 133 7.75 0.59 -2.33
N VAL A 134 6.93 1.54 -2.72
CA VAL A 134 6.71 1.90 -4.12
C VAL A 134 7.06 3.36 -4.35
N ILE A 135 7.69 3.65 -5.49
CA ILE A 135 7.74 4.98 -6.07
C ILE A 135 6.88 5.01 -7.33
N LEU A 136 5.92 5.93 -7.35
CA LEU A 136 5.03 6.17 -8.50
C LEU A 136 5.31 7.55 -9.08
N ASN A 137 5.55 7.60 -10.39
CA ASN A 137 5.61 8.85 -11.15
C ASN A 137 4.18 9.19 -11.65
N PRO A 138 3.55 10.28 -11.14
CA PRO A 138 2.18 10.62 -11.50
C PRO A 138 2.03 11.14 -12.94
N GLU A 139 3.11 11.53 -13.61
CA GLU A 139 3.05 12.08 -14.97
C GLU A 139 2.96 10.99 -16.04
N ASN A 140 3.78 9.94 -15.91
CA ASN A 140 3.81 8.83 -16.87
C ASN A 140 3.22 7.52 -16.32
N GLN A 141 2.78 7.52 -15.04
CA GLN A 141 2.22 6.36 -14.33
C GLN A 141 3.21 5.18 -14.17
N GLU A 142 4.50 5.44 -14.36
CA GLU A 142 5.55 4.45 -14.13
C GLU A 142 5.68 4.20 -12.63
N LEU A 143 5.76 2.92 -12.26
CA LEU A 143 5.80 2.46 -10.88
C LEU A 143 6.90 1.42 -10.72
N HIS A 144 7.66 1.54 -9.63
CA HIS A 144 8.67 0.56 -9.25
C HIS A 144 8.56 0.18 -7.78
N PHE A 145 8.72 -1.11 -7.50
CA PHE A 145 8.89 -1.64 -6.15
C PHE A 145 10.37 -1.60 -5.76
N TYR A 146 10.62 -1.18 -4.54
CA TYR A 146 11.96 -1.06 -3.98
C TYR A 146 12.11 -1.94 -2.74
N HIS A 147 13.25 -2.58 -2.61
CA HIS A 147 13.64 -3.27 -1.38
C HIS A 147 13.79 -2.27 -0.23
N HIS A 148 13.21 -2.56 0.93
CA HIS A 148 13.14 -1.61 2.04
C HIS A 148 14.50 -1.22 2.64
N GLU A 149 15.54 -2.06 2.51
CA GLU A 149 16.87 -1.80 3.08
C GLU A 149 17.88 -1.39 2.00
N THR A 150 17.96 -2.12 0.88
CA THR A 150 18.97 -1.85 -0.15
C THR A 150 18.56 -0.70 -1.08
N HIS A 151 17.27 -0.39 -1.14
CA HIS A 151 16.68 0.61 -2.04
C HIS A 151 16.89 0.30 -3.53
N GLU A 152 17.12 -0.95 -3.87
CA GLU A 152 17.19 -1.43 -5.24
C GLU A 152 15.79 -1.76 -5.76
N ILE A 153 15.60 -1.60 -7.08
CA ILE A 153 14.36 -2.02 -7.74
C ILE A 153 14.28 -3.55 -7.72
N VAL A 154 13.11 -4.06 -7.33
CA VAL A 154 12.87 -5.50 -7.14
C VAL A 154 11.64 -6.00 -7.92
N ASP A 155 11.20 -5.26 -8.93
CA ASP A 155 10.02 -5.57 -9.74
C ASP A 155 10.02 -7.01 -10.25
N ASP A 156 11.16 -7.46 -10.81
CA ASP A 156 11.32 -8.80 -11.37
C ASP A 156 11.11 -9.92 -10.34
N ILE A 157 11.26 -9.59 -9.05
CA ILE A 157 11.08 -10.54 -7.96
C ILE A 157 9.64 -10.53 -7.45
N VAL A 158 9.09 -9.32 -7.22
CA VAL A 158 7.88 -9.19 -6.39
C VAL A 158 6.58 -9.13 -7.18
N ILE A 159 6.59 -8.72 -8.46
CA ILE A 159 5.34 -8.55 -9.23
C ILE A 159 4.69 -9.90 -9.52
N GLU A 160 5.44 -10.85 -10.07
CA GLU A 160 4.92 -12.17 -10.41
C GLU A 160 4.61 -13.00 -9.15
N ASP A 161 5.55 -13.02 -8.20
CA ASP A 161 5.38 -13.74 -6.92
C ASP A 161 4.22 -13.16 -6.10
N GLY A 162 4.07 -11.84 -6.07
CA GLY A 162 2.97 -11.16 -5.40
C GLY A 162 1.62 -11.54 -5.98
N LEU A 163 1.47 -11.51 -7.32
CA LEU A 163 0.22 -11.92 -7.97
C LEU A 163 -0.12 -13.39 -7.68
N LYS A 164 0.86 -14.28 -7.74
CA LYS A 164 0.70 -15.69 -7.40
C LYS A 164 0.27 -15.86 -5.95
N THR A 165 1.00 -15.26 -5.02
CA THR A 165 0.73 -15.31 -3.59
C THR A 165 -0.68 -14.79 -3.27
N PHE A 166 -1.08 -13.66 -3.85
CA PHE A 166 -2.42 -13.11 -3.65
C PHE A 166 -3.52 -14.06 -4.12
N ASN A 167 -3.36 -14.69 -5.28
CA ASN A 167 -4.32 -15.65 -5.80
C ASN A 167 -4.41 -16.92 -4.91
N GLU A 168 -3.29 -17.41 -4.39
CA GLU A 168 -3.24 -18.53 -3.46
C GLU A 168 -4.00 -18.20 -2.16
N PHE A 169 -3.80 -17.01 -1.57
CA PHE A 169 -4.55 -16.55 -0.40
C PHE A 169 -6.04 -16.44 -0.66
N LYS A 170 -6.45 -15.87 -1.81
CA LYS A 170 -7.88 -15.81 -2.19
C LYS A 170 -8.50 -17.19 -2.31
N ASN A 171 -7.79 -18.15 -2.84
CA ASN A 171 -8.27 -19.53 -2.96
C ASN A 171 -8.41 -20.20 -1.60
N LEU A 172 -7.43 -20.02 -0.69
CA LEU A 172 -7.50 -20.53 0.68
C LEU A 172 -8.71 -19.97 1.43
N ILE A 173 -8.91 -18.65 1.37
CA ILE A 173 -10.05 -18.01 2.03
C ILE A 173 -11.38 -18.56 1.52
N LYS A 174 -11.53 -18.74 0.19
CA LYS A 174 -12.73 -19.36 -0.40
C LYS A 174 -12.93 -20.81 0.05
N GLN A 175 -11.85 -21.59 0.13
CA GLN A 175 -11.90 -23.00 0.53
C GLN A 175 -12.36 -23.19 1.97
N PHE A 176 -11.95 -22.29 2.87
CA PHE A 176 -12.24 -22.38 4.30
C PHE A 176 -13.40 -21.50 4.76
N ASN A 177 -14.07 -20.78 3.86
CA ASN A 177 -15.15 -19.81 4.17
C ASN A 177 -14.78 -18.77 5.25
N LEU A 178 -13.54 -18.30 5.22
CA LEU A 178 -12.99 -17.32 6.18
C LEU A 178 -13.37 -15.89 5.80
#